data_6c9eac2e308b5cdf7d807c26b9a8bdcd
#
_entry.id   6c9eac2e308b5cdf7d807c26b9a8bdcd
#
_cell.length_a   1.000
_cell.length_b   1.000
_cell.length_c   1.000
_cell.angle_alpha   90.00
_cell.angle_beta   90.00
_cell.angle_gamma   90.00
#
_symmetry.space_group_name_H-M   'P 1'
#
loop_
_entity.id
_entity.type
_entity.pdbx_description
1 polymer ?
#
loop_
_entity_poly.entity_id
_entity_poly.type
_entity_poly.pdbx_seq_one_letter_code
_entity_poly.pdbx_strand_id
1 'polypeptide(L)'
;MMVKKKLNLVVLSGAGISAESGVATFRGSGGLWAGRNVQDVASPEGWQRDFRMVLDFYNQRRRKIAEVKPNLAHTTLAELEHEYNV
;
A
#
# COMPACT_ATOMS: atom_id res chain seq x y z
N MET A 1 -18.64 12.72 36.02
CA MET A 1 -18.23 12.99 34.64
C MET A 1 -18.47 11.71 33.80
N MET A 2 -19.25 11.85 32.77
CA MET A 2 -19.48 10.69 31.87
C MET A 2 -18.42 10.61 30.82
N VAL A 3 -17.71 9.49 30.76
CA VAL A 3 -16.76 9.21 29.69
C VAL A 3 -17.53 8.59 28.54
N LYS A 4 -17.52 9.25 27.40
CA LYS A 4 -18.16 8.70 26.19
C LYS A 4 -17.38 7.50 25.69
N LYS A 5 -18.02 6.34 25.66
CA LYS A 5 -17.41 5.13 25.12
C LYS A 5 -17.36 5.22 23.61
N LYS A 6 -16.17 5.02 23.04
CA LYS A 6 -15.99 4.99 21.58
C LYS A 6 -16.49 3.68 21.02
N LEU A 7 -17.18 3.76 19.90
CA LEU A 7 -17.57 2.59 19.12
C LEU A 7 -16.37 2.00 18.40
N ASN A 8 -16.40 0.71 18.18
CA ASN A 8 -15.38 0.03 17.40
C ASN A 8 -15.66 0.19 15.91
N LEU A 9 -14.61 0.49 15.16
CA LEU A 9 -14.67 0.64 13.70
C LEU A 9 -13.57 -0.18 13.06
N VAL A 10 -13.96 -1.11 12.19
CA VAL A 10 -13.02 -1.91 11.42
C VAL A 10 -13.01 -1.39 10.00
N VAL A 11 -11.81 -1.06 9.49
CA VAL A 11 -11.64 -0.57 8.12
C VAL A 11 -10.85 -1.59 7.33
N LEU A 12 -11.43 -2.08 6.23
CA LEU A 12 -10.76 -2.96 5.29
C LEU A 12 -10.38 -2.14 4.06
N SER A 13 -9.09 -2.07 3.76
CA SER A 13 -8.60 -1.37 2.58
C SER A 13 -7.51 -2.19 1.89
N GLY A 14 -7.18 -1.80 0.68
CA GLY A 14 -6.12 -2.43 -0.10
C GLY A 14 -5.15 -1.40 -0.65
N ALA A 15 -4.25 -1.85 -1.54
CA ALA A 15 -3.23 -1.00 -2.13
C ALA A 15 -3.80 0.19 -2.91
N GLY A 16 -5.04 0.09 -3.39
CA GLY A 16 -5.70 1.16 -4.12
C GLY A 16 -5.84 2.47 -3.35
N ILE A 17 -5.88 2.42 -2.01
CA ILE A 17 -5.93 3.62 -1.17
C ILE A 17 -4.71 4.52 -1.38
N SER A 18 -3.58 3.96 -1.79
CA SER A 18 -2.34 4.69 -2.01
C SER A 18 -2.11 5.10 -3.47
N ALA A 19 -2.99 4.72 -4.39
CA ALA A 19 -2.85 5.02 -5.80
C ALA A 19 -2.80 6.53 -6.07
N GLU A 20 -3.67 7.30 -5.41
CA GLU A 20 -3.71 8.76 -5.55
C GLU A 20 -2.48 9.46 -4.98
N SER A 21 -1.75 8.80 -4.09
CA SER A 21 -0.47 9.31 -3.59
C SER A 21 0.68 9.10 -4.57
N GLY A 22 0.45 8.33 -5.64
CA GLY A 22 1.46 8.03 -6.65
C GLY A 22 2.14 6.68 -6.47
N VAL A 23 1.60 5.81 -5.63
CA VAL A 23 2.13 4.45 -5.44
C VAL A 23 1.51 3.53 -6.46
N ALA A 24 2.33 2.86 -7.28
CA ALA A 24 1.86 1.91 -8.27
C ALA A 24 1.13 0.74 -7.60
N THR A 25 -0.05 0.42 -8.12
CA THR A 25 -0.85 -0.69 -7.64
C THR A 25 -0.65 -1.93 -8.49
N PHE A 26 -0.94 -3.06 -7.89
CA PHE A 26 -0.87 -4.38 -8.47
C PHE A 26 -1.81 -4.57 -9.67
N ARG A 27 -2.94 -3.86 -9.70
CA ARG A 27 -3.93 -3.93 -10.78
C ARG A 27 -3.75 -2.79 -11.78
N GLY A 28 -2.52 -2.54 -12.16
CA GLY A 28 -2.26 -1.58 -13.22
C GLY A 28 -2.70 -2.13 -14.57
N SER A 29 -2.58 -1.30 -15.59
CA SER A 29 -2.93 -1.63 -16.98
C SER A 29 -2.26 -2.93 -17.42
N GLY A 30 -3.04 -3.88 -17.95
CA GLY A 30 -2.53 -5.14 -18.48
C GLY A 30 -2.07 -6.17 -17.45
N GLY A 31 -2.45 -6.01 -16.17
CA GLY A 31 -2.05 -6.93 -15.11
C GLY A 31 -0.59 -6.81 -14.70
N LEU A 32 0.08 -5.74 -15.09
CA LEU A 32 1.45 -5.45 -14.71
C LEU A 32 1.49 -4.65 -13.42
N TRP A 33 2.53 -4.88 -12.62
CA TRP A 33 2.81 -4.11 -11.44
C TRP A 33 4.07 -3.28 -11.69
N ALA A 34 3.91 -1.96 -11.79
CA ALA A 34 5.02 -1.03 -12.08
C ALA A 34 5.84 -1.49 -13.30
N GLY A 35 5.16 -1.96 -14.34
CA GLY A 35 5.79 -2.41 -15.59
C GLY A 35 6.34 -3.83 -15.57
N ARG A 36 6.22 -4.56 -14.48
CA ARG A 36 6.71 -5.95 -14.36
C ARG A 36 5.58 -6.93 -14.20
N ASN A 37 5.78 -8.14 -14.77
CA ASN A 37 4.87 -9.24 -14.55
C ASN A 37 4.93 -9.65 -13.06
N VAL A 38 3.76 -9.78 -12.45
CA VAL A 38 3.64 -10.11 -11.02
C VAL A 38 4.35 -11.42 -10.68
N GLN A 39 4.26 -12.43 -11.53
CA GLN A 39 4.90 -13.71 -11.27
C GLN A 39 6.43 -13.62 -11.23
N ASP A 40 7.02 -12.62 -11.86
CA ASP A 40 8.46 -12.42 -11.86
C ASP A 40 8.97 -11.74 -10.57
N VAL A 41 8.13 -10.94 -9.92
CA VAL A 41 8.56 -10.14 -8.77
C VAL A 41 7.86 -10.50 -7.47
N ALA A 42 6.76 -11.24 -7.52
CA ALA A 42 5.95 -11.56 -6.34
C ALA A 42 5.67 -13.06 -6.24
N SER A 43 6.67 -13.88 -6.47
CA SER A 43 6.58 -15.34 -6.29
C SER A 43 7.93 -15.91 -5.84
N PRO A 44 7.94 -17.07 -5.17
CA PRO A 44 9.20 -17.75 -4.84
C PRO A 44 10.00 -18.14 -6.09
N GLU A 45 9.33 -18.51 -7.16
CA GLU A 45 9.96 -18.89 -8.42
C GLU A 45 10.66 -17.70 -9.07
N GLY A 46 10.04 -16.53 -9.02
CA GLY A 46 10.65 -15.30 -9.54
C GLY A 46 11.93 -14.95 -8.79
N TRP A 47 11.91 -15.08 -7.46
CA TRP A 47 13.09 -14.87 -6.64
C TRP A 47 14.23 -15.84 -6.99
N GLN A 48 13.91 -17.12 -7.13
CA GLN A 48 14.91 -18.13 -7.48
C GLN A 48 15.48 -17.91 -8.87
N ARG A 49 14.66 -17.45 -9.80
CA ARG A 49 15.06 -17.23 -11.18
C ARG A 49 15.99 -16.03 -11.36
N ASP A 50 15.67 -14.93 -10.68
CA ASP A 50 16.45 -13.69 -10.80
C ASP A 50 16.25 -12.82 -9.55
N PHE A 51 16.95 -13.18 -8.46
CA PHE A 51 16.79 -12.45 -7.20
C PHE A 51 17.29 -11.01 -7.28
N ARG A 52 18.27 -10.71 -8.12
CA ARG A 52 18.81 -9.36 -8.28
C ARG A 52 17.79 -8.42 -8.89
N MET A 53 17.07 -8.90 -9.90
CA MET A 53 15.99 -8.14 -10.53
C MET A 53 14.87 -7.88 -9.52
N VAL A 54 14.50 -8.88 -8.71
CA VAL A 54 13.46 -8.75 -7.70
C VAL A 54 13.88 -7.74 -6.63
N LEU A 55 15.12 -7.82 -6.13
CA LEU A 55 15.63 -6.83 -5.16
C LEU A 55 15.62 -5.42 -5.74
N ASP A 56 16.07 -5.24 -6.98
CA ASP A 56 16.08 -3.95 -7.63
C ASP A 56 14.67 -3.38 -7.77
N PHE A 57 13.70 -4.22 -8.15
CA PHE A 57 12.30 -3.83 -8.24
C PHE A 57 11.78 -3.28 -6.91
N TYR A 58 11.98 -3.99 -5.81
CA TYR A 58 11.51 -3.54 -4.50
C TYR A 58 12.31 -2.36 -3.96
N ASN A 59 13.59 -2.25 -4.28
CA ASN A 59 14.39 -1.10 -3.88
C ASN A 59 13.94 0.17 -4.60
N GLN A 60 13.56 0.09 -5.86
CA GLN A 60 12.97 1.21 -6.58
C GLN A 60 11.65 1.64 -5.94
N ARG A 61 10.83 0.70 -5.51
CA ARG A 61 9.58 0.99 -4.81
C ARG A 61 9.83 1.67 -3.46
N ARG A 62 10.83 1.22 -2.71
CA ARG A 62 11.22 1.85 -1.44
C ARG A 62 11.66 3.30 -1.65
N ARG A 63 12.44 3.57 -2.69
CA ARG A 63 12.83 4.94 -3.03
C ARG A 63 11.63 5.79 -3.40
N LYS A 64 10.69 5.23 -4.15
CA LYS A 64 9.46 5.94 -4.54
C LYS A 64 8.60 6.29 -3.33
N ILE A 65 8.49 5.41 -2.36
CA ILE A 65 7.72 5.65 -1.14
C ILE A 65 8.25 6.88 -0.38
N ALA A 66 9.56 7.12 -0.40
CA ALA A 66 10.15 8.29 0.25
C ALA A 66 9.74 9.62 -0.41
N GLU A 67 9.27 9.57 -1.66
CA GLU A 67 8.87 10.76 -2.42
C GLU A 67 7.37 11.06 -2.35
N VAL A 68 6.56 10.12 -1.90
CA VAL A 68 5.11 10.28 -1.87
C VAL A 68 4.62 10.68 -0.49
N LYS A 69 3.41 11.24 -0.43
CA LYS A 69 2.78 11.67 0.81
C LYS A 69 1.45 10.94 1.00
N PRO A 70 1.02 10.75 2.26
CA PRO A 70 -0.33 10.28 2.50
C PRO A 70 -1.35 11.19 1.83
N ASN A 71 -2.43 10.60 1.32
CA ASN A 71 -3.54 11.36 0.74
C ASN A 71 -4.66 11.53 1.77
N LEU A 72 -5.77 12.15 1.33
CA LEU A 72 -6.91 12.43 2.19
C LEU A 72 -7.50 11.16 2.83
N ALA A 73 -7.49 10.04 2.11
CA ALA A 73 -8.00 8.79 2.67
C ALA A 73 -7.16 8.32 3.88
N HIS A 74 -5.83 8.40 3.76
CA HIS A 74 -4.93 8.04 4.87
C HIS A 74 -5.14 8.95 6.07
N THR A 75 -5.16 10.26 5.86
CA THR A 75 -5.30 11.22 6.96
C THR A 75 -6.68 11.13 7.60
N THR A 76 -7.73 10.88 6.83
CA THR A 76 -9.08 10.68 7.36
C THR A 76 -9.15 9.45 8.26
N LEU A 77 -8.52 8.34 7.85
CA LEU A 77 -8.47 7.14 8.71
C LEU A 77 -7.77 7.41 10.03
N ALA A 78 -6.68 8.17 10.02
CA ALA A 78 -5.99 8.54 11.24
C ALA A 78 -6.86 9.44 12.14
N GLU A 79 -7.59 10.38 11.55
CA GLU A 79 -8.47 11.28 12.30
C GLU A 79 -9.66 10.56 12.93
N LEU A 80 -10.13 9.47 12.33
CA LEU A 80 -11.24 8.70 12.89
C LEU A 80 -10.92 8.13 14.28
N GLU A 81 -9.65 8.00 14.63
CA GLU A 81 -9.26 7.54 15.97
C GLU A 81 -9.68 8.50 17.08
N HIS A 82 -9.98 9.74 16.77
CA HIS A 82 -10.51 10.70 17.74
C HIS A 82 -11.93 10.36 18.18
N GLU A 83 -12.71 9.69 17.32
CA GLU A 83 -14.12 9.39 17.58
C GLU A 83 -14.38 7.89 17.74
N TYR A 84 -13.53 7.03 17.20
CA TYR A 84 -13.72 5.58 17.17
C TYR A 84 -12.48 4.84 17.65
N ASN A 85 -12.70 3.62 18.09
CA ASN A 85 -11.62 2.64 18.23
C ASN A 85 -11.43 1.98 16.87
N VAL A 86 -10.47 2.44 16.10
CA VAL A 86 -10.23 1.99 14.73
C VAL A 86 -9.34 0.76 14.71
#